data_8e805a9faa1b03887ea8df428f4678b8
#
_entry.id   8e805a9faa1b03887ea8df428f4678b8
#
_cell.length_a   1.000
_cell.length_b   1.000
_cell.length_c   1.000
_cell.angle_alpha   90.00
_cell.angle_beta   90.00
_cell.angle_gamma   90.00
#
_symmetry.space_group_name_H-M   'P 1'
#
loop_
_entity.id
_entity.type
_entity.pdbx_description
1 polymer ?
#
loop_
_entity_poly.entity_id
_entity_poly.type
_entity_poly.pdbx_seq_one_letter_code
_entity_poly.pdbx_strand_id
1 'polypeptide(L)'
;YVSKRVNNYLDIEVISSVKNYNLDSLMNKIKKYSNNKEVYFIGNTNSGKSTLINKIIKNYSEKDIEVTTSIYPSTTLNKIEIDLEGVHIVDTPGLISEGSIINKLDLKEIKRITPKKEIKPRSYQLKGKGSLIIDNKVRVDYFSDNNITIYLANNLNIVKTGLDNSKLKNGIKKEFKLSKDKDIVIEDLCFIKFTKSSNIDIYSLYNINIYDRDNLI
;
A
#
# COMPACT_ATOMS: atom_id res chain seq x y z
N TYR A 1 -5.17 -16.13 -2.67
CA TYR A 1 -5.07 -14.94 -3.51
C TYR A 1 -3.62 -14.65 -3.93
N VAL A 2 -2.71 -14.48 -2.95
CA VAL A 2 -1.29 -14.17 -3.21
C VAL A 2 -0.62 -15.28 -4.03
N SER A 3 -0.80 -16.53 -3.64
CA SER A 3 -0.20 -17.68 -4.33
C SER A 3 -0.58 -17.82 -5.81
N LYS A 4 -1.71 -17.26 -6.23
CA LYS A 4 -2.14 -17.24 -7.64
C LYS A 4 -1.46 -16.16 -8.48
N ARG A 5 -0.76 -15.21 -7.85
CA ARG A 5 -0.22 -14.01 -8.53
C ARG A 5 1.29 -13.89 -8.47
N VAL A 6 1.92 -14.60 -7.56
CA VAL A 6 3.37 -14.63 -7.44
C VAL A 6 3.87 -15.96 -8.03
N ASN A 7 4.77 -15.86 -8.97
CA ASN A 7 5.47 -17.02 -9.57
C ASN A 7 6.91 -17.05 -9.03
N ASN A 8 7.52 -18.25 -9.04
CA ASN A 8 8.93 -18.44 -8.66
C ASN A 8 9.26 -18.05 -7.20
N TYR A 9 8.42 -18.43 -6.25
CA TYR A 9 8.69 -18.32 -4.82
C TYR A 9 8.94 -19.73 -4.22
N LEU A 10 9.73 -19.76 -3.13
CA LEU A 10 9.96 -21.00 -2.38
C LEU A 10 8.80 -21.31 -1.43
N ASP A 11 8.27 -20.26 -0.78
CA ASP A 11 7.18 -20.38 0.18
C ASP A 11 6.45 -19.04 0.37
N ILE A 12 5.24 -19.07 0.94
CA ILE A 12 4.44 -17.90 1.30
C ILE A 12 4.01 -18.04 2.76
N GLU A 13 4.20 -16.96 3.54
CA GLU A 13 3.75 -16.90 4.92
C GLU A 13 2.89 -15.66 5.14
N VAL A 14 1.73 -15.84 5.79
CA VAL A 14 0.88 -14.73 6.23
C VAL A 14 1.22 -14.40 7.67
N ILE A 15 1.70 -13.20 7.89
CA ILE A 15 2.21 -12.74 9.19
C ILE A 15 1.56 -11.46 9.67
N SER A 16 1.69 -11.19 10.97
CA SER A 16 1.42 -9.88 11.56
C SER A 16 2.48 -9.52 12.58
N SER A 17 3.34 -8.56 12.26
CA SER A 17 4.35 -8.06 13.19
C SER A 17 3.73 -7.43 14.44
N VAL A 18 2.59 -6.74 14.29
CA VAL A 18 1.87 -6.09 15.40
C VAL A 18 1.27 -7.12 16.37
N LYS A 19 0.64 -8.17 15.81
CA LYS A 19 -0.01 -9.24 16.60
C LYS A 19 0.92 -10.38 16.96
N ASN A 20 2.19 -10.34 16.57
CA ASN A 20 3.15 -11.44 16.74
C ASN A 20 2.68 -12.77 16.12
N TYR A 21 1.92 -12.68 15.02
CA TYR A 21 1.30 -13.85 14.39
C TYR A 21 2.25 -14.45 13.35
N ASN A 22 2.45 -15.77 13.41
CA ASN A 22 3.27 -16.59 12.50
C ASN A 22 4.75 -16.16 12.36
N LEU A 23 5.32 -15.43 13.33
CA LEU A 23 6.72 -15.01 13.24
C LEU A 23 7.69 -16.19 13.48
N ASP A 24 7.35 -17.13 14.36
CA ASP A 24 8.15 -18.34 14.58
C ASP A 24 8.17 -19.23 13.33
N SER A 25 7.01 -19.39 12.66
CA SER A 25 6.91 -20.10 11.39
C SER A 25 7.77 -19.43 10.32
N LEU A 26 7.73 -18.10 10.23
CA LEU A 26 8.57 -17.32 9.30
C LEU A 26 10.06 -17.56 9.58
N MET A 27 10.50 -17.45 10.84
CA MET A 27 11.91 -17.64 11.22
C MET A 27 12.39 -19.07 10.92
N ASN A 28 11.58 -20.08 11.19
CA ASN A 28 11.90 -21.47 10.85
C ASN A 28 12.05 -21.67 9.35
N LYS A 29 11.20 -21.05 8.54
CA LYS A 29 11.31 -21.07 7.07
C LYS A 29 12.57 -20.33 6.59
N ILE A 30 12.86 -19.15 7.14
CA ILE A 30 14.07 -18.40 6.83
C ILE A 30 15.31 -19.25 7.13
N LYS A 31 15.42 -19.84 8.31
CA LYS A 31 16.53 -20.73 8.67
C LYS A 31 16.66 -21.91 7.71
N LYS A 32 15.54 -22.55 7.39
CA LYS A 32 15.51 -23.70 6.47
C LYS A 32 16.00 -23.35 5.07
N TYR A 33 15.61 -22.19 4.53
CA TYR A 33 15.89 -21.83 3.14
C TYR A 33 17.15 -20.99 2.96
N SER A 34 17.63 -20.29 4.00
CA SER A 34 18.83 -19.47 3.91
C SER A 34 20.10 -20.29 3.64
N ASN A 35 20.15 -21.52 4.16
CA ASN A 35 21.30 -22.40 3.98
C ASN A 35 22.64 -21.68 4.27
N ASN A 36 22.71 -20.94 5.38
CA ASN A 36 23.84 -20.11 5.82
C ASN A 36 24.20 -18.95 4.85
N LYS A 37 23.29 -18.56 3.97
CA LYS A 37 23.45 -17.39 3.08
C LYS A 37 22.76 -16.17 3.69
N GLU A 38 23.18 -15.00 3.23
CA GLU A 38 22.52 -13.73 3.56
C GLU A 38 21.03 -13.73 3.15
N VAL A 39 20.20 -13.22 4.04
CA VAL A 39 18.74 -13.09 3.82
C VAL A 39 18.39 -11.63 3.65
N TYR A 40 18.05 -11.23 2.46
CA TYR A 40 17.69 -9.85 2.13
C TYR A 40 16.21 -9.60 2.36
N PHE A 41 15.90 -8.61 3.19
CA PHE A 41 14.54 -8.10 3.37
C PHE A 41 14.29 -6.98 2.35
N ILE A 42 13.41 -7.25 1.38
CA ILE A 42 13.08 -6.33 0.30
C ILE A 42 11.59 -5.97 0.37
N GLY A 43 11.25 -4.74 0.13
CA GLY A 43 9.86 -4.30 0.10
C GLY A 43 9.72 -2.82 -0.19
N ASN A 44 8.51 -2.41 -0.56
CA ASN A 44 8.20 -1.01 -0.79
C ASN A 44 8.33 -0.19 0.50
N THR A 45 8.57 1.11 0.35
CA THR A 45 8.49 2.06 1.46
C THR A 45 7.13 1.91 2.16
N ASN A 46 7.14 1.96 3.48
CA ASN A 46 5.94 1.78 4.33
C ASN A 46 5.24 0.41 4.22
N SER A 47 5.85 -0.60 3.62
CA SER A 47 5.31 -1.98 3.61
C SER A 47 5.36 -2.69 4.96
N GLY A 48 5.96 -2.09 5.98
CA GLY A 48 6.13 -2.69 7.30
C GLY A 48 7.44 -3.49 7.47
N LYS A 49 8.36 -3.44 6.51
CA LYS A 49 9.63 -4.17 6.51
C LYS A 49 10.45 -3.95 7.79
N SER A 50 10.75 -2.69 8.12
CA SER A 50 11.52 -2.35 9.33
C SER A 50 10.74 -2.69 10.62
N THR A 51 9.41 -2.58 10.61
CA THR A 51 8.56 -3.04 11.73
C THR A 51 8.66 -4.54 11.94
N LEU A 52 8.70 -5.31 10.86
CA LEU A 52 8.90 -6.77 10.91
C LEU A 52 10.28 -7.10 11.45
N ILE A 53 11.32 -6.48 10.91
CA ILE A 53 12.70 -6.71 11.33
C ILE A 53 12.89 -6.39 12.82
N ASN A 54 12.40 -5.22 13.28
CA ASN A 54 12.45 -4.86 14.71
C ASN A 54 11.71 -5.87 15.60
N LYS A 55 10.58 -6.41 15.10
CA LYS A 55 9.84 -7.43 15.84
C LYS A 55 10.61 -8.76 15.92
N ILE A 56 11.26 -9.15 14.83
CA ILE A 56 12.15 -10.31 14.78
C ILE A 56 13.32 -10.12 15.74
N ILE A 57 14.01 -8.98 15.71
CA ILE A 57 15.10 -8.66 16.63
C ILE A 57 14.62 -8.79 18.07
N LYS A 58 13.50 -8.15 18.42
CA LYS A 58 12.95 -8.19 19.77
C LYS A 58 12.62 -9.60 20.27
N ASN A 59 12.19 -10.49 19.36
CA ASN A 59 11.81 -11.86 19.71
C ASN A 59 13.00 -12.82 19.81
N TYR A 60 14.06 -12.59 19.00
CA TYR A 60 15.12 -13.57 18.77
C TYR A 60 16.54 -13.05 19.02
N SER A 61 16.71 -11.78 19.38
CA SER A 61 18.03 -11.22 19.74
C SER A 61 18.15 -11.07 21.25
N GLU A 62 19.33 -11.36 21.76
CA GLU A 62 19.73 -11.04 23.13
C GLU A 62 20.20 -9.59 23.28
N LYS A 63 20.36 -8.86 22.18
CA LYS A 63 20.85 -7.47 22.15
C LYS A 63 19.71 -6.51 21.81
N ASP A 64 19.67 -5.38 22.50
CA ASP A 64 18.80 -4.25 22.16
C ASP A 64 19.33 -3.52 20.90
N ILE A 65 19.07 -4.11 19.74
CA ILE A 65 19.35 -3.50 18.44
C ILE A 65 18.01 -3.02 17.87
N GLU A 66 17.92 -1.76 17.47
CA GLU A 66 16.71 -1.22 16.85
C GLU A 66 17.02 -0.66 15.46
N VAL A 67 16.27 -1.14 14.47
CA VAL A 67 16.32 -0.62 13.10
C VAL A 67 15.42 0.59 13.00
N THR A 68 15.92 1.68 12.46
CA THR A 68 15.17 2.93 12.30
C THR A 68 13.90 2.71 11.47
N THR A 69 12.76 2.92 12.09
CA THR A 69 11.46 2.93 11.41
C THR A 69 11.05 4.36 11.09
N SER A 70 10.76 4.67 9.84
CA SER A 70 10.30 6.00 9.45
C SER A 70 9.20 5.91 8.40
N ILE A 71 8.29 6.87 8.47
CA ILE A 71 7.25 7.07 7.44
C ILE A 71 7.79 7.79 6.19
N TYR A 72 9.05 8.23 6.24
CA TYR A 72 9.65 8.97 5.13
C TYR A 72 10.25 8.04 4.11
N PRO A 73 10.15 8.37 2.81
CA PRO A 73 10.84 7.66 1.76
C PRO A 73 12.36 7.68 2.01
N SER A 74 13.01 6.52 1.83
CA SER A 74 14.48 6.41 1.82
C SER A 74 15.21 6.82 3.11
N THR A 75 14.64 6.59 4.29
CA THR A 75 15.33 6.91 5.54
C THR A 75 16.38 5.88 5.93
N THR A 76 16.30 4.67 5.42
CA THR A 76 17.38 3.70 5.52
C THR A 76 18.37 4.01 4.40
N LEU A 77 19.34 4.87 4.67
CA LEU A 77 20.37 5.30 3.72
C LEU A 77 21.44 4.21 3.47
N ASN A 78 21.60 3.30 4.42
CA ASN A 78 22.60 2.24 4.37
C ASN A 78 21.98 0.86 4.60
N LYS A 79 22.64 -0.16 4.05
CA LYS A 79 22.41 -1.56 4.36
C LYS A 79 22.64 -1.79 5.85
N ILE A 80 21.66 -2.35 6.56
CA ILE A 80 21.79 -2.73 7.96
C ILE A 80 21.90 -4.25 8.01
N GLU A 81 22.94 -4.74 8.66
CA GLU A 81 23.23 -6.17 8.79
C GLU A 81 23.00 -6.61 10.24
N ILE A 82 22.31 -7.73 10.41
CA ILE A 82 21.89 -8.23 11.72
C ILE A 82 22.07 -9.75 11.75
N ASP A 83 22.84 -10.23 12.73
CA ASP A 83 22.99 -11.66 12.97
C ASP A 83 22.00 -12.12 14.05
N LEU A 84 21.11 -13.04 13.68
CA LEU A 84 20.09 -13.60 14.58
C LEU A 84 20.06 -15.11 14.47
N GLU A 85 20.38 -15.80 15.57
CA GLU A 85 20.28 -17.26 15.69
C GLU A 85 20.86 -18.02 14.48
N GLY A 86 22.01 -17.57 13.97
CA GLY A 86 22.68 -18.18 12.82
C GLY A 86 22.12 -17.77 11.45
N VAL A 87 21.25 -16.78 11.40
CA VAL A 87 20.76 -16.15 10.15
C VAL A 87 21.35 -14.76 10.03
N HIS A 88 22.01 -14.48 8.91
CA HIS A 88 22.51 -13.15 8.57
C HIS A 88 21.44 -12.38 7.78
N ILE A 89 20.75 -11.44 8.44
CA ILE A 89 19.67 -10.63 7.88
C ILE A 89 20.24 -9.32 7.38
N VAL A 90 19.84 -8.95 6.16
CA VAL A 90 20.21 -7.69 5.52
C VAL A 90 18.96 -6.88 5.27
N ASP A 91 18.80 -5.74 5.98
CA ASP A 91 17.76 -4.76 5.68
C ASP A 91 18.19 -3.88 4.51
N THR A 92 17.39 -3.85 3.46
CA THR A 92 17.61 -2.98 2.31
C THR A 92 16.77 -1.72 2.39
N PRO A 93 17.21 -0.60 1.79
CA PRO A 93 16.34 0.58 1.63
C PRO A 93 15.00 0.20 1.01
N GLY A 94 13.92 0.82 1.47
CA GLY A 94 12.59 0.59 0.91
C GLY A 94 12.55 1.01 -0.56
N LEU A 95 11.98 0.15 -1.40
CA LEU A 95 11.75 0.48 -2.81
C LEU A 95 10.67 1.56 -2.91
N ILE A 96 10.93 2.56 -3.73
CA ILE A 96 9.99 3.64 -4.03
C ILE A 96 9.63 3.55 -5.50
N SER A 97 8.36 3.39 -5.80
CA SER A 97 7.87 3.50 -7.17
C SER A 97 7.92 4.96 -7.62
N GLU A 98 8.44 5.23 -8.80
CA GLU A 98 8.48 6.58 -9.37
C GLU A 98 7.09 7.23 -9.47
N GLY A 99 6.06 6.42 -9.71
CA GLY A 99 4.67 6.84 -9.79
C GLY A 99 3.94 6.90 -8.45
N SER A 100 4.60 6.67 -7.32
CA SER A 100 4.00 6.84 -6.00
C SER A 100 3.64 8.29 -5.72
N ILE A 101 2.46 8.53 -5.16
CA ILE A 101 2.05 9.87 -4.73
C ILE A 101 2.97 10.43 -3.63
N ILE A 102 3.59 9.55 -2.84
CA ILE A 102 4.53 9.94 -1.77
C ILE A 102 5.67 10.81 -2.31
N ASN A 103 6.15 10.53 -3.52
CA ASN A 103 7.23 11.31 -4.14
C ASN A 103 6.83 12.74 -4.57
N LYS A 104 5.54 13.05 -4.51
CA LYS A 104 4.96 14.34 -4.95
C LYS A 104 4.46 15.19 -3.78
N LEU A 105 4.57 14.69 -2.56
CA LEU A 105 4.01 15.31 -1.36
C LEU A 105 5.11 15.76 -0.39
N ASP A 106 4.82 16.79 0.37
CA ASP A 106 5.65 17.19 1.50
C ASP A 106 5.50 16.23 2.70
N LEU A 107 6.40 16.35 3.68
CA LEU A 107 6.44 15.47 4.86
C LEU A 107 5.15 15.52 5.69
N LYS A 108 4.46 16.67 5.74
CA LYS A 108 3.21 16.84 6.47
C LYS A 108 2.08 16.07 5.79
N GLU A 109 2.03 16.16 4.47
CA GLU A 109 1.05 15.44 3.67
C GLU A 109 1.30 13.93 3.68
N ILE A 110 2.57 13.48 3.59
CA ILE A 110 2.94 12.07 3.70
C ILE A 110 2.45 11.50 5.05
N LYS A 111 2.72 12.20 6.16
CA LYS A 111 2.21 11.81 7.49
C LYS A 111 0.70 11.71 7.54
N ARG A 112 0.00 12.48 6.73
CA ARG A 112 -1.46 12.53 6.68
C ARG A 112 -2.05 11.39 5.86
N ILE A 113 -1.46 11.04 4.73
CA ILE A 113 -1.95 9.94 3.88
C ILE A 113 -1.53 8.56 4.39
N THR A 114 -0.46 8.47 5.19
CA THR A 114 0.01 7.20 5.76
C THR A 114 -0.94 6.76 6.89
N PRO A 115 -1.56 5.57 6.79
CA PRO A 115 -2.46 5.06 7.82
C PRO A 115 -1.71 4.82 9.14
N LYS A 116 -2.18 5.39 10.24
CA LYS A 116 -1.64 5.17 11.60
C LYS A 116 -2.43 4.16 12.41
N LYS A 117 -3.62 3.79 11.94
CA LYS A 117 -4.54 2.84 12.56
C LYS A 117 -5.14 1.97 11.46
N GLU A 118 -5.76 0.88 11.85
CA GLU A 118 -6.54 0.05 10.94
C GLU A 118 -7.49 0.91 10.09
N ILE A 119 -7.44 0.70 8.78
CA ILE A 119 -8.28 1.43 7.83
C ILE A 119 -9.73 0.97 8.00
N LYS A 120 -10.62 1.93 8.21
CA LYS A 120 -12.07 1.72 8.20
C LYS A 120 -12.60 1.97 6.79
N PRO A 121 -13.07 0.92 6.08
CA PRO A 121 -13.61 1.07 4.74
C PRO A 121 -14.80 2.03 4.71
N ARG A 122 -14.91 2.84 3.66
CA ARG A 122 -16.03 3.76 3.45
C ARG A 122 -16.80 3.36 2.22
N SER A 123 -18.08 3.00 2.40
CA SER A 123 -18.96 2.59 1.31
C SER A 123 -19.85 3.74 0.85
N TYR A 124 -20.06 3.83 -0.45
CA TYR A 124 -20.88 4.83 -1.10
C TYR A 124 -21.81 4.20 -2.13
N GLN A 125 -23.07 4.62 -2.12
CA GLN A 125 -23.98 4.40 -3.23
C GLN A 125 -23.81 5.53 -4.25
N LEU A 126 -23.40 5.18 -5.45
CA LEU A 126 -23.33 6.08 -6.59
C LEU A 126 -24.63 5.96 -7.39
N LYS A 127 -25.27 7.07 -7.66
CA LYS A 127 -26.50 7.18 -8.44
C LYS A 127 -26.24 8.03 -9.69
N GLY A 128 -26.64 7.53 -10.85
CA GLY A 128 -26.48 8.25 -12.12
C GLY A 128 -25.03 8.58 -12.44
N LYS A 129 -24.77 9.85 -12.64
CA LYS A 129 -23.44 10.40 -12.97
C LYS A 129 -23.00 11.36 -11.87
N GLY A 130 -21.71 11.40 -11.58
CA GLY A 130 -21.17 12.31 -10.58
C GLY A 130 -19.68 12.14 -10.38
N SER A 131 -19.17 12.76 -9.35
CA SER A 131 -17.73 12.78 -9.04
C SER A 131 -17.47 12.55 -7.56
N LEU A 132 -16.36 11.91 -7.27
CA LEU A 132 -15.76 11.81 -5.94
C LEU A 132 -14.44 12.56 -5.94
N ILE A 133 -14.25 13.46 -5.00
CA ILE A 133 -12.99 14.16 -4.81
C ILE A 133 -12.34 13.60 -3.55
N ILE A 134 -11.20 12.95 -3.74
CA ILE A 134 -10.43 12.29 -2.69
C ILE A 134 -9.32 13.24 -2.24
N ASP A 135 -9.43 13.74 -1.04
CA ASP A 135 -8.46 14.58 -0.34
C ASP A 135 -7.91 15.76 -1.17
N ASN A 136 -8.72 16.32 -2.06
CA ASN A 136 -8.32 17.36 -3.01
C ASN A 136 -7.12 17.00 -3.92
N LYS A 137 -6.79 15.72 -4.04
CA LYS A 137 -5.64 15.23 -4.82
C LYS A 137 -6.07 14.46 -6.05
N VAL A 138 -7.17 13.74 -5.94
CA VAL A 138 -7.69 12.90 -7.01
C VAL A 138 -9.20 13.10 -7.11
N ARG A 139 -9.68 13.14 -8.35
CA ARG A 139 -11.10 13.14 -8.73
C ARG A 139 -11.42 11.88 -9.49
N VAL A 140 -12.52 11.23 -9.17
CA VAL A 140 -13.05 10.05 -9.86
C VAL A 140 -14.45 10.39 -10.38
N ASP A 141 -14.59 10.54 -11.68
CA ASP A 141 -15.87 10.71 -12.35
C ASP A 141 -16.46 9.33 -12.67
N TYR A 142 -17.73 9.15 -12.33
CA TYR A 142 -18.48 7.92 -12.61
C TYR A 142 -19.73 8.25 -13.45
N PHE A 143 -20.16 7.29 -14.28
CA PHE A 143 -21.21 7.52 -15.29
C PHE A 143 -22.40 6.57 -15.18
N SER A 144 -22.46 5.75 -14.14
CA SER A 144 -23.54 4.80 -13.89
C SER A 144 -23.69 4.50 -12.41
N ASP A 145 -24.85 3.92 -12.06
CA ASP A 145 -25.12 3.44 -10.70
C ASP A 145 -24.14 2.34 -10.30
N ASN A 146 -23.53 2.49 -9.12
CA ASN A 146 -22.64 1.49 -8.53
C ASN A 146 -22.64 1.57 -7.01
N ASN A 147 -22.24 0.50 -6.34
CA ASN A 147 -21.84 0.53 -4.94
C ASN A 147 -20.32 0.38 -4.90
N ILE A 148 -19.67 1.27 -4.21
CA ILE A 148 -18.22 1.27 -4.08
C ILE A 148 -17.79 1.25 -2.64
N THR A 149 -16.60 0.70 -2.39
CA THR A 149 -15.93 0.80 -1.09
C THR A 149 -14.53 1.34 -1.29
N ILE A 150 -14.21 2.40 -0.56
CA ILE A 150 -12.92 3.08 -0.65
C ILE A 150 -12.11 2.79 0.61
N TYR A 151 -10.87 2.34 0.41
CA TYR A 151 -9.91 2.03 1.46
C TYR A 151 -8.78 3.08 1.42
N LEU A 152 -8.75 3.95 2.41
CA LEU A 152 -7.77 5.03 2.54
C LEU A 152 -7.55 5.37 4.02
N ALA A 153 -6.51 6.15 4.33
CA ALA A 153 -6.28 6.61 5.70
C ALA A 153 -7.50 7.34 6.28
N ASN A 154 -7.85 7.01 7.52
CA ASN A 154 -9.13 7.41 8.13
C ASN A 154 -9.36 8.92 8.25
N ASN A 155 -8.30 9.71 8.22
CA ASN A 155 -8.31 11.16 8.32
C ASN A 155 -8.40 11.89 6.97
N LEU A 156 -8.44 11.16 5.85
CA LEU A 156 -8.59 11.77 4.53
C LEU A 156 -10.07 12.04 4.22
N ASN A 157 -10.33 13.11 3.48
CA ASN A 157 -11.68 13.49 3.11
C ASN A 157 -12.10 12.93 1.75
N ILE A 158 -13.37 12.57 1.64
CA ILE A 158 -14.02 12.24 0.37
C ILE A 158 -15.25 13.13 0.24
N VAL A 159 -15.34 13.86 -0.86
CA VAL A 159 -16.48 14.73 -1.18
C VAL A 159 -17.16 14.18 -2.42
N LYS A 160 -18.47 13.92 -2.31
CA LYS A 160 -19.31 13.56 -3.47
C LYS A 160 -19.89 14.84 -4.06
N THR A 161 -19.82 15.00 -5.39
CA THR A 161 -20.29 16.18 -6.10
C THR A 161 -20.81 15.81 -7.50
N GLY A 162 -21.41 16.77 -8.21
CA GLY A 162 -21.81 16.61 -9.61
C GLY A 162 -20.63 16.66 -10.59
N LEU A 163 -20.87 16.25 -11.83
CA LEU A 163 -19.88 16.34 -12.91
C LEU A 163 -19.56 17.79 -13.32
N ASP A 164 -20.48 18.71 -13.08
CA ASP A 164 -20.34 20.16 -13.33
C ASP A 164 -19.28 20.84 -12.47
N ASN A 165 -18.99 20.27 -11.30
CA ASN A 165 -17.91 20.77 -10.45
C ASN A 165 -16.57 20.71 -11.21
N SER A 166 -15.88 21.85 -11.33
CA SER A 166 -14.63 21.98 -12.10
C SER A 166 -13.38 21.51 -11.34
N LYS A 167 -13.51 21.20 -10.04
CA LYS A 167 -12.35 20.87 -9.19
C LYS A 167 -11.59 19.66 -9.73
N LEU A 168 -10.28 19.82 -9.93
CA LEU A 168 -9.35 18.83 -10.46
C LEU A 168 -9.58 18.40 -11.93
N LYS A 169 -10.53 18.98 -12.66
CA LYS A 169 -10.74 18.65 -14.08
C LYS A 169 -9.56 18.99 -14.98
N ASN A 170 -8.71 19.92 -14.57
CA ASN A 170 -7.47 20.27 -15.29
C ASN A 170 -6.29 19.36 -14.93
N GLY A 171 -6.52 18.33 -14.10
CA GLY A 171 -5.50 17.35 -13.73
C GLY A 171 -5.20 16.36 -14.87
N ILE A 172 -4.22 15.52 -14.62
CA ILE A 172 -3.83 14.43 -15.53
C ILE A 172 -4.94 13.40 -15.56
N LYS A 173 -5.57 13.19 -16.72
CA LYS A 173 -6.69 12.28 -16.93
C LYS A 173 -6.23 10.88 -17.26
N LYS A 174 -6.85 9.87 -16.64
CA LYS A 174 -6.80 8.45 -17.05
C LYS A 174 -8.20 7.88 -17.10
N GLU A 175 -8.50 7.09 -18.15
CA GLU A 175 -9.80 6.47 -18.38
C GLU A 175 -9.72 4.96 -18.10
N PHE A 176 -10.75 4.43 -17.44
CA PHE A 176 -10.83 3.01 -17.12
C PHE A 176 -12.19 2.41 -17.49
N LYS A 177 -12.15 1.24 -18.11
CA LYS A 177 -13.31 0.37 -18.32
C LYS A 177 -13.15 -0.83 -17.38
N LEU A 178 -13.81 -0.79 -16.26
CA LEU A 178 -13.69 -1.80 -15.22
C LEU A 178 -14.69 -2.94 -15.46
N SER A 179 -14.24 -4.17 -15.37
CA SER A 179 -15.12 -5.32 -15.18
C SER A 179 -15.55 -5.44 -13.71
N LYS A 180 -16.55 -6.26 -13.44
CA LYS A 180 -17.14 -6.45 -12.11
C LYS A 180 -16.12 -6.82 -11.01
N ASP A 181 -15.07 -7.54 -11.37
CA ASP A 181 -14.12 -8.11 -10.41
C ASP A 181 -12.80 -7.34 -10.33
N LYS A 182 -12.84 -6.04 -10.63
CA LYS A 182 -11.67 -5.17 -10.63
C LYS A 182 -11.79 -4.07 -9.56
N ASP A 183 -10.67 -3.80 -8.92
CA ASP A 183 -10.45 -2.62 -8.07
C ASP A 183 -9.60 -1.60 -8.83
N ILE A 184 -9.76 -0.32 -8.53
CA ILE A 184 -8.80 0.74 -8.91
C ILE A 184 -7.85 0.99 -7.76
N VAL A 185 -6.58 1.01 -8.06
CA VAL A 185 -5.50 1.40 -7.13
C VAL A 185 -4.96 2.76 -7.55
N ILE A 186 -4.93 3.69 -6.62
CA ILE A 186 -4.22 4.96 -6.69
C ILE A 186 -3.05 4.83 -5.74
N GLU A 187 -1.86 4.66 -6.32
CA GLU A 187 -0.68 4.20 -5.58
C GLU A 187 -0.36 5.07 -4.37
N ASP A 188 -0.23 4.41 -3.21
CA ASP A 188 0.04 4.98 -1.88
C ASP A 188 -1.02 5.99 -1.36
N LEU A 189 -2.16 6.13 -2.03
CA LEU A 189 -3.26 6.95 -1.56
C LEU A 189 -4.48 6.12 -1.12
N CYS A 190 -5.00 5.29 -2.02
CA CYS A 190 -6.20 4.50 -1.76
C CYS A 190 -6.39 3.39 -2.78
N PHE A 191 -7.32 2.48 -2.50
CA PHE A 191 -7.94 1.67 -3.54
C PHE A 191 -9.46 1.69 -3.42
N ILE A 192 -10.13 1.50 -4.56
CA ILE A 192 -11.57 1.60 -4.71
C ILE A 192 -12.08 0.30 -5.29
N LYS A 193 -12.92 -0.40 -4.54
CA LYS A 193 -13.64 -1.59 -4.98
C LYS A 193 -14.94 -1.17 -5.64
N PHE A 194 -15.24 -1.73 -6.81
CA PHE A 194 -16.49 -1.55 -7.53
C PHE A 194 -17.28 -2.86 -7.49
N THR A 195 -18.60 -2.79 -7.27
CA THR A 195 -19.46 -4.00 -7.23
C THR A 195 -20.01 -4.37 -8.59
N LYS A 196 -19.97 -3.46 -9.56
CA LYS A 196 -20.44 -3.65 -10.94
C LYS A 196 -19.39 -3.12 -11.91
N SER A 197 -19.42 -3.62 -13.15
CA SER A 197 -18.66 -3.03 -14.24
C SER A 197 -18.97 -1.52 -14.37
N SER A 198 -17.96 -0.73 -14.67
CA SER A 198 -18.09 0.73 -14.69
C SER A 198 -17.09 1.37 -15.63
N ASN A 199 -17.51 2.43 -16.30
CA ASN A 199 -16.60 3.36 -16.95
C ASN A 199 -16.34 4.51 -15.97
N ILE A 200 -15.09 4.87 -15.79
CA ILE A 200 -14.69 5.97 -14.90
C ILE A 200 -13.56 6.77 -15.51
N ASP A 201 -13.55 8.07 -15.22
CA ASP A 201 -12.43 8.95 -15.51
C ASP A 201 -11.78 9.38 -14.21
N ILE A 202 -10.46 9.30 -14.14
CA ILE A 202 -9.72 9.71 -12.97
C ILE A 202 -8.79 10.85 -13.33
N TYR A 203 -8.88 11.93 -12.56
CA TYR A 203 -8.03 13.11 -12.70
C TYR A 203 -7.17 13.24 -11.45
N SER A 204 -5.89 13.45 -11.61
CA SER A 204 -4.98 13.68 -10.49
C SER A 204 -4.14 14.94 -10.69
N LEU A 205 -3.78 15.59 -9.57
CA LEU A 205 -2.87 16.75 -9.59
C LEU A 205 -1.46 16.38 -10.04
N TYR A 206 -1.08 15.13 -9.84
CA TYR A 206 0.29 14.66 -10.04
C TYR A 206 0.30 13.50 -11.05
N ASN A 207 1.41 13.35 -11.75
CA ASN A 207 1.66 12.14 -12.54
C ASN A 207 1.99 10.98 -11.59
N ILE A 208 0.96 10.18 -11.30
CA ILE A 208 1.02 9.06 -10.36
C ILE A 208 0.51 7.77 -11.02
N ASN A 209 0.92 6.65 -10.47
CA ASN A 209 0.43 5.36 -10.92
C ASN A 209 -1.02 5.15 -10.48
N ILE A 210 -1.87 4.95 -11.48
CA ILE A 210 -3.27 4.55 -11.29
C ILE A 210 -3.48 3.36 -12.21
N TYR A 211 -3.94 2.24 -11.65
CA TYR A 211 -4.13 1.00 -12.39
C TYR A 211 -5.28 0.18 -11.81
N ASP A 212 -5.84 -0.71 -12.62
CA ASP A 212 -6.80 -1.70 -12.18
C ASP A 212 -6.09 -2.99 -11.75
N ARG A 213 -6.72 -3.71 -10.85
CA ARG A 213 -6.30 -5.05 -10.44
C ARG A 213 -7.52 -5.90 -10.13
N ASP A 214 -7.35 -7.23 -10.06
CA ASP A 214 -8.41 -8.08 -9.56
C ASP A 214 -8.70 -7.80 -8.08
N ASN A 215 -9.95 -7.95 -7.69
CA ASN A 215 -10.41 -7.72 -6.32
C ASN A 215 -9.52 -8.43 -5.29
N LEU A 216 -9.22 -7.74 -4.21
CA LEU A 216 -8.53 -8.31 -3.05
C LEU A 216 -9.50 -9.00 -2.08
N ILE A 217 -10.76 -8.56 -2.06
CA ILE A 217 -11.76 -8.95 -1.05
C ILE A 217 -13.09 -9.23 -1.75
#